data_4f7c6fc19bb633eb16eb6c2dda98b30a
#
_entry.id   4f7c6fc19bb633eb16eb6c2dda98b30a
#
_cell.length_a   1.000
_cell.length_b   1.000
_cell.length_c   1.000
_cell.angle_alpha   90.00
_cell.angle_beta   90.00
_cell.angle_gamma   90.00
#
_symmetry.space_group_name_H-M   'P 1'
#
loop_
_entity.id
_entity.type
_entity.pdbx_description
1 polymer ?
#
loop_
_entity_poly.entity_id
_entity_poly.type
_entity_poly.pdbx_seq_one_letter_code
_entity_poly.pdbx_strand_id
1 'polypeptide(L)'
;MDINWDSKVLKSLSPVINNLQTINLNLEQITNVADWIAYEEFPPPEQNISKNNPEEHIRTTMLINTLNFAFTGFETGTKYEIVREGKVLSDSEAMFVQIQEAISSGIKLYDGNVLSDLDEKQLKNIFIGNIEMPMMSERLDIL
;
A
#
# COMPACT_ATOMS: atom_id res chain seq x y z
N MET A 1 -13.24 26.52 6.58
CA MET A 1 -13.39 25.06 6.80
C MET A 1 -12.49 24.73 7.97
N ASP A 2 -13.09 24.40 9.14
CA ASP A 2 -12.29 24.10 10.32
C ASP A 2 -11.75 22.66 10.20
N ILE A 3 -10.44 22.55 10.09
CA ILE A 3 -9.76 21.24 10.02
C ILE A 3 -9.70 20.67 11.44
N ASN A 4 -10.30 19.51 11.65
CA ASN A 4 -10.15 18.80 12.92
C ASN A 4 -8.73 18.21 13.01
N TRP A 5 -7.91 18.77 13.88
CA TRP A 5 -6.50 18.39 14.09
C TRP A 5 -6.31 17.26 15.11
N ASP A 6 -7.36 16.51 15.46
CA ASP A 6 -7.25 15.45 16.48
C ASP A 6 -6.40 14.26 16.03
N SER A 7 -6.20 14.08 14.73
CA SER A 7 -5.29 13.07 14.21
C SER A 7 -3.82 13.43 14.50
N LYS A 8 -3.03 12.47 14.98
CA LYS A 8 -1.58 12.63 15.17
C LYS A 8 -0.87 13.01 13.87
N VAL A 9 -1.31 12.44 12.73
CA VAL A 9 -0.77 12.73 11.39
C VAL A 9 -1.03 14.18 11.03
N LEU A 10 -2.25 14.67 11.19
CA LEU A 10 -2.59 16.06 10.89
C LEU A 10 -1.84 17.03 11.82
N LYS A 11 -1.66 16.69 13.11
CA LYS A 11 -0.85 17.48 14.04
C LYS A 11 0.60 17.59 13.60
N SER A 12 1.19 16.51 13.10
CA SER A 12 2.57 16.52 12.58
C SER A 12 2.73 17.36 11.31
N LEU A 13 1.68 17.52 10.51
CA LEU A 13 1.66 18.33 9.31
C LEU A 13 1.39 19.81 9.59
N SER A 14 0.90 20.16 10.77
CA SER A 14 0.55 21.54 11.15
C SER A 14 1.66 22.57 10.87
N PRO A 15 2.94 22.34 11.20
CA PRO A 15 4.01 23.30 10.90
C PRO A 15 4.22 23.51 9.40
N VAL A 16 4.02 22.45 8.60
CA VAL A 16 4.14 22.53 7.13
C VAL A 16 2.97 23.29 6.55
N ILE A 17 1.75 22.96 6.96
CA ILE A 17 0.52 23.59 6.46
C ILE A 17 0.47 25.09 6.81
N ASN A 18 0.90 25.46 8.02
CA ASN A 18 0.93 26.87 8.44
C ASN A 18 1.96 27.71 7.68
N ASN A 19 2.97 27.06 7.09
CA ASN A 19 4.01 27.70 6.27
C ASN A 19 3.78 27.59 4.76
N LEU A 20 2.73 26.84 4.33
CA LEU A 20 2.39 26.75 2.91
C LEU A 20 1.82 28.11 2.46
N GLN A 21 2.42 28.64 1.41
CA GLN A 21 1.80 29.73 0.64
C GLN A 21 0.47 29.20 0.08
N THR A 22 -0.54 30.05 0.08
CA THR A 22 -1.89 29.72 -0.37
C THR A 22 -1.84 29.07 -1.75
N ILE A 23 -2.24 27.80 -1.84
CA ILE A 23 -2.42 27.15 -3.12
C ILE A 23 -3.75 27.65 -3.70
N ASN A 24 -3.69 28.37 -4.80
CA ASN A 24 -4.88 28.74 -5.54
C ASN A 24 -5.42 27.49 -6.26
N LEU A 25 -6.55 26.96 -5.80
CA LEU A 25 -7.25 25.88 -6.46
C LEU A 25 -7.88 26.41 -7.75
N ASN A 26 -7.45 25.92 -8.89
CA ASN A 26 -8.12 26.18 -10.15
C ASN A 26 -9.35 25.28 -10.26
N LEU A 27 -10.51 25.82 -9.88
CA LEU A 27 -11.77 25.06 -9.88
C LEU A 27 -12.17 24.57 -11.26
N GLU A 28 -11.85 25.30 -12.32
CA GLU A 28 -12.12 24.89 -13.70
C GLU A 28 -11.31 23.63 -14.06
N GLN A 29 -10.02 23.59 -13.71
CA GLN A 29 -9.20 22.40 -13.94
C GLN A 29 -9.66 21.22 -13.09
N ILE A 30 -10.06 21.46 -11.84
CA ILE A 30 -10.60 20.40 -10.97
C ILE A 30 -11.87 19.82 -11.58
N THR A 31 -12.78 20.67 -12.08
CA THR A 31 -14.00 20.23 -12.75
C THR A 31 -13.69 19.42 -14.00
N ASN A 32 -12.76 19.91 -14.84
CA ASN A 32 -12.36 19.19 -16.06
C ASN A 32 -11.76 17.82 -15.76
N VAL A 33 -10.93 17.70 -14.70
CA VAL A 33 -10.36 16.41 -14.28
C VAL A 33 -11.44 15.50 -13.70
N ALA A 34 -12.38 16.04 -12.93
CA ALA A 34 -13.49 15.27 -12.37
C ALA A 34 -14.42 14.74 -13.48
N ASP A 35 -14.72 15.56 -14.47
CA ASP A 35 -15.50 15.16 -15.64
C ASP A 35 -14.76 14.10 -16.45
N TRP A 36 -13.46 14.27 -16.67
CA TRP A 36 -12.65 13.25 -17.34
C TRP A 36 -12.67 11.92 -16.58
N ILE A 37 -12.47 11.93 -15.28
CA ILE A 37 -12.55 10.71 -14.45
C ILE A 37 -13.94 10.06 -14.53
N ALA A 38 -15.02 10.86 -14.53
CA ALA A 38 -16.38 10.35 -14.58
C ALA A 38 -16.74 9.69 -15.93
N TYR A 39 -16.11 10.14 -17.01
CA TYR A 39 -16.34 9.60 -18.37
C TYR A 39 -15.29 8.57 -18.79
N GLU A 40 -14.20 8.41 -18.07
CA GLU A 40 -13.18 7.42 -18.37
C GLU A 40 -13.70 6.02 -18.08
N GLU A 41 -13.73 5.15 -19.06
CA GLU A 41 -13.96 3.73 -18.88
C GLU A 41 -12.68 3.10 -18.33
N PHE A 42 -12.50 3.16 -17.01
CA PHE A 42 -11.42 2.42 -16.37
C PHE A 42 -11.61 0.92 -16.61
N PRO A 43 -10.59 0.20 -17.11
CA PRO A 43 -10.68 -1.25 -17.21
C PRO A 43 -11.02 -1.80 -15.81
N PRO A 44 -11.93 -2.78 -15.72
CA PRO A 44 -12.19 -3.41 -14.44
C PRO A 44 -10.86 -3.92 -13.89
N PRO A 45 -10.59 -3.76 -12.58
CA PRO A 45 -9.38 -4.29 -11.98
C PRO A 45 -9.26 -5.76 -12.34
N GLU A 46 -8.07 -6.19 -12.79
CA GLU A 46 -7.82 -7.58 -13.14
C GLU A 46 -8.25 -8.45 -11.94
N GLN A 47 -9.33 -9.20 -12.16
CA GLN A 47 -10.03 -9.94 -11.09
C GLN A 47 -9.29 -11.25 -10.79
N ASN A 48 -8.03 -11.18 -10.35
CA ASN A 48 -7.29 -12.35 -9.92
C ASN A 48 -7.48 -12.67 -8.44
N ILE A 49 -8.30 -11.90 -7.73
CA ILE A 49 -8.59 -12.14 -6.32
C ILE A 49 -9.92 -12.88 -6.22
N SER A 50 -9.92 -13.97 -5.45
CA SER A 50 -11.01 -14.93 -5.26
C SER A 50 -12.41 -14.31 -5.43
N LYS A 51 -13.08 -14.65 -6.53
CA LYS A 51 -14.48 -14.25 -6.80
C LYS A 51 -15.47 -14.85 -5.79
N ASN A 52 -15.03 -15.78 -4.96
CA ASN A 52 -15.88 -16.58 -4.09
C ASN A 52 -16.07 -15.97 -2.69
N ASN A 53 -15.24 -14.99 -2.30
CA ASN A 53 -15.34 -14.34 -1.00
C ASN A 53 -15.07 -12.82 -1.13
N PRO A 54 -16.13 -12.00 -1.28
CA PRO A 54 -15.96 -10.55 -1.42
C PRO A 54 -15.32 -9.88 -0.20
N GLU A 55 -15.56 -10.40 1.00
CA GLU A 55 -14.99 -9.87 2.24
C GLU A 55 -13.48 -10.10 2.28
N GLU A 56 -13.02 -11.30 1.98
CA GLU A 56 -11.60 -11.63 1.86
C GLU A 56 -10.91 -10.74 0.81
N HIS A 57 -11.57 -10.54 -0.33
CA HIS A 57 -11.08 -9.66 -1.38
C HIS A 57 -10.89 -8.22 -0.90
N ILE A 58 -11.88 -7.64 -0.23
CA ILE A 58 -11.82 -6.29 0.30
C ILE A 58 -10.69 -6.18 1.32
N ARG A 59 -10.60 -7.09 2.28
CA ARG A 59 -9.58 -7.10 3.33
C ARG A 59 -8.17 -7.25 2.76
N THR A 60 -7.99 -8.14 1.79
CA THR A 60 -6.70 -8.30 1.09
C THR A 60 -6.32 -7.05 0.30
N THR A 61 -7.28 -6.40 -0.36
CA THR A 61 -7.04 -5.14 -1.07
C THR A 61 -6.66 -4.02 -0.11
N MET A 62 -7.31 -3.93 1.04
CA MET A 62 -6.95 -2.98 2.09
C MET A 62 -5.52 -3.23 2.59
N LEU A 63 -5.17 -4.47 2.89
CA LEU A 63 -3.82 -4.85 3.31
C LEU A 63 -2.76 -4.43 2.29
N ILE A 64 -2.98 -4.77 1.01
CA ILE A 64 -2.07 -4.42 -0.08
C ILE A 64 -1.86 -2.90 -0.13
N ASN A 65 -2.94 -2.12 -0.09
CA ASN A 65 -2.84 -0.66 -0.14
C ASN A 65 -2.16 -0.08 1.11
N THR A 66 -2.39 -0.68 2.27
CA THR A 66 -1.75 -0.26 3.54
C THR A 66 -0.24 -0.47 3.50
N LEU A 67 0.22 -1.57 2.91
CA LEU A 67 1.64 -1.90 2.82
C LEU A 67 2.34 -1.33 1.57
N ASN A 68 1.62 -0.65 0.68
CA ASN A 68 2.14 -0.18 -0.60
C ASN A 68 2.94 1.13 -0.49
N PHE A 69 4.10 1.07 0.16
CA PHE A 69 5.01 2.22 0.28
C PHE A 69 6.46 1.75 0.43
N ALA A 70 7.43 2.67 0.15
CA ALA A 70 8.85 2.51 0.43
C ALA A 70 9.47 1.17 -0.02
N PHE A 71 9.69 1.00 -1.33
CA PHE A 71 10.29 -0.20 -1.89
C PHE A 71 11.78 -0.02 -2.26
N THR A 72 12.34 1.15 -2.02
CA THR A 72 13.74 1.45 -2.35
C THR A 72 14.52 1.67 -1.07
N GLY A 73 15.66 0.98 -0.92
CA GLY A 73 16.55 1.15 0.22
C GLY A 73 17.08 2.58 0.28
N PHE A 74 16.85 3.26 1.41
CA PHE A 74 17.16 4.69 1.56
C PHE A 74 18.66 5.01 1.41
N GLU A 75 19.53 4.14 1.90
CA GLU A 75 20.98 4.36 1.84
C GLU A 75 21.59 3.94 0.50
N THR A 76 21.08 2.89 -0.11
CA THR A 76 21.66 2.26 -1.30
C THR A 76 21.02 2.69 -2.60
N GLY A 77 19.77 3.20 -2.55
CA GLY A 77 18.96 3.43 -3.74
C GLY A 77 18.55 2.13 -4.46
N THR A 78 18.78 0.96 -3.84
CA THR A 78 18.46 -0.34 -4.45
C THR A 78 16.97 -0.62 -4.31
N LYS A 79 16.32 -0.99 -5.41
CA LYS A 79 14.92 -1.40 -5.42
C LYS A 79 14.74 -2.79 -4.81
N TYR A 80 13.61 -2.97 -4.13
CA TYR A 80 13.18 -4.28 -3.69
C TYR A 80 12.67 -5.09 -4.88
N GLU A 81 13.25 -6.27 -5.09
CA GLU A 81 12.98 -7.13 -6.23
C GLU A 81 12.92 -8.60 -5.82
N ILE A 82 12.09 -9.36 -6.52
CA ILE A 82 12.02 -10.82 -6.44
C ILE A 82 12.10 -11.42 -7.84
N VAL A 83 12.48 -12.69 -7.92
CA VAL A 83 12.45 -13.43 -9.20
C VAL A 83 11.36 -14.48 -9.12
N ARG A 84 10.44 -14.48 -10.08
CA ARG A 84 9.39 -15.51 -10.23
C ARG A 84 9.28 -15.90 -11.70
N GLU A 85 9.35 -17.21 -11.94
CA GLU A 85 9.26 -17.79 -13.31
C GLU A 85 10.24 -17.14 -14.30
N GLY A 86 11.45 -16.78 -13.83
CA GLY A 86 12.47 -16.15 -14.65
C GLY A 86 12.26 -14.66 -14.93
N LYS A 87 11.22 -14.05 -14.38
CA LYS A 87 10.94 -12.60 -14.45
C LYS A 87 11.37 -11.92 -13.16
N VAL A 88 11.93 -10.72 -13.30
CA VAL A 88 12.17 -9.84 -12.17
C VAL A 88 10.92 -9.00 -11.95
N LEU A 89 10.34 -9.10 -10.76
CA LEU A 89 9.24 -8.27 -10.29
C LEU A 89 9.79 -7.27 -9.28
N SER A 90 9.34 -6.04 -9.31
CA SER A 90 9.86 -4.99 -8.44
C SER A 90 8.75 -4.21 -7.74
N ASP A 91 9.13 -3.55 -6.65
CA ASP A 91 8.27 -2.60 -5.94
C ASP A 91 6.93 -3.24 -5.48
N SER A 92 5.81 -2.61 -5.77
CA SER A 92 4.46 -3.06 -5.40
C SER A 92 4.08 -4.41 -6.03
N GLU A 93 4.56 -4.70 -7.24
CA GLU A 93 4.29 -5.97 -7.93
C GLU A 93 4.92 -7.15 -7.17
N ALA A 94 6.17 -6.97 -6.73
CA ALA A 94 6.86 -7.97 -5.90
C ALA A 94 6.11 -8.24 -4.59
N MET A 95 5.71 -7.18 -3.88
CA MET A 95 4.93 -7.27 -2.65
C MET A 95 3.58 -7.97 -2.87
N PHE A 96 2.86 -7.59 -3.92
CA PHE A 96 1.57 -8.18 -4.25
C PHE A 96 1.65 -9.68 -4.47
N VAL A 97 2.61 -10.13 -5.27
CA VAL A 97 2.82 -11.57 -5.52
C VAL A 97 3.13 -12.32 -4.23
N GLN A 98 3.97 -11.78 -3.36
CA GLN A 98 4.31 -12.41 -2.09
C GLN A 98 3.14 -12.50 -1.11
N ILE A 99 2.29 -11.48 -1.04
CA ILE A 99 1.03 -11.53 -0.27
C ILE A 99 0.13 -12.66 -0.81
N GLN A 100 0.00 -12.77 -2.13
CA GLN A 100 -0.80 -13.84 -2.72
C GLN A 100 -0.21 -15.24 -2.49
N GLU A 101 1.11 -15.38 -2.58
CA GLU A 101 1.81 -16.63 -2.25
C GLU A 101 1.59 -17.02 -0.78
N ALA A 102 1.68 -16.06 0.15
CA ALA A 102 1.44 -16.28 1.57
C ALA A 102 0.00 -16.74 1.83
N ILE A 103 -0.99 -16.07 1.24
CA ILE A 103 -2.40 -16.46 1.35
C ILE A 103 -2.63 -17.86 0.76
N SER A 104 -2.05 -18.13 -0.40
CA SER A 104 -2.16 -19.45 -1.06
C SER A 104 -1.49 -20.56 -0.28
N SER A 105 -0.47 -20.27 0.53
CA SER A 105 0.17 -21.20 1.45
C SER A 105 -0.61 -21.42 2.76
N GLY A 106 -1.73 -20.73 2.94
CA GLY A 106 -2.63 -20.87 4.09
C GLY A 106 -2.48 -19.81 5.18
N ILE A 107 -1.62 -18.79 5.00
CA ILE A 107 -1.51 -17.66 5.92
C ILE A 107 -2.66 -16.68 5.64
N LYS A 108 -3.61 -16.59 6.55
CA LYS A 108 -4.81 -15.74 6.36
C LYS A 108 -4.54 -14.27 6.60
N LEU A 109 -3.71 -13.65 5.77
CA LEU A 109 -3.33 -12.23 5.88
C LEU A 109 -4.51 -11.25 5.74
N TYR A 110 -5.70 -11.72 5.43
CA TYR A 110 -6.94 -10.95 5.44
C TYR A 110 -7.68 -11.01 6.79
N ASP A 111 -7.19 -11.79 7.76
CA ASP A 111 -7.78 -11.91 9.10
C ASP A 111 -7.04 -10.98 10.06
N GLY A 112 -7.75 -10.02 10.66
CA GLY A 112 -7.18 -9.04 11.58
C GLY A 112 -6.53 -9.67 12.82
N ASN A 113 -7.02 -10.83 13.30
CA ASN A 113 -6.36 -11.52 14.41
C ASN A 113 -5.01 -12.10 13.99
N VAL A 114 -4.90 -12.62 12.76
CA VAL A 114 -3.62 -13.11 12.23
C VAL A 114 -2.65 -11.95 12.04
N LEU A 115 -3.13 -10.80 11.54
CA LEU A 115 -2.29 -9.60 11.35
C LEU A 115 -1.77 -9.07 12.69
N SER A 116 -2.62 -8.99 13.73
CA SER A 116 -2.22 -8.50 15.06
C SER A 116 -1.23 -9.41 15.78
N ASP A 117 -1.17 -10.69 15.42
CA ASP A 117 -0.27 -11.68 16.00
C ASP A 117 1.05 -11.83 15.21
N LEU A 118 1.19 -11.13 14.07
CA LEU A 118 2.43 -11.16 13.29
C LEU A 118 3.58 -10.47 14.05
N ASP A 119 4.71 -11.15 14.06
CA ASP A 119 5.97 -10.54 14.47
C ASP A 119 6.84 -10.12 13.26
N GLU A 120 7.87 -9.32 13.52
CA GLU A 120 8.77 -8.84 12.47
C GLU A 120 9.46 -9.98 11.70
N LYS A 121 9.79 -11.07 12.38
CA LYS A 121 10.43 -12.24 11.76
C LYS A 121 9.47 -12.96 10.81
N GLN A 122 8.21 -13.07 11.19
CA GLN A 122 7.18 -13.68 10.35
C GLN A 122 6.92 -12.81 9.13
N LEU A 123 6.84 -11.48 9.31
CA LEU A 123 6.66 -10.54 8.20
C LEU A 123 7.87 -10.57 7.24
N LYS A 124 9.10 -10.61 7.76
CA LYS A 124 10.32 -10.79 6.94
C LYS A 124 10.34 -12.11 6.17
N ASN A 125 9.75 -13.17 6.71
CA ASN A 125 9.65 -14.45 6.00
C ASN A 125 8.62 -14.41 4.85
N ILE A 126 7.66 -13.53 4.90
CA ILE A 126 6.71 -13.30 3.79
C ILE A 126 7.41 -12.50 2.69
N PHE A 127 8.15 -11.45 3.06
CA PHE A 127 8.78 -10.52 2.12
C PHE A 127 10.28 -10.81 1.93
N ILE A 128 10.58 -11.90 1.21
CA ILE A 128 11.96 -12.29 0.88
C ILE A 128 12.32 -11.79 -0.52
N GLY A 129 13.26 -10.85 -0.60
CA GLY A 129 13.73 -10.28 -1.86
C GLY A 129 15.26 -10.20 -1.95
N ASN A 130 15.76 -9.46 -2.95
CA ASN A 130 17.18 -9.17 -3.16
C ASN A 130 17.78 -8.32 -2.04
N ILE A 131 16.97 -7.51 -1.38
CA ILE A 131 17.30 -6.76 -0.16
C ILE A 131 16.19 -7.01 0.86
N GLU A 132 16.42 -6.66 2.12
CA GLU A 132 15.34 -6.57 3.10
C GLU A 132 14.35 -5.48 2.65
N MET A 133 13.05 -5.77 2.71
CA MET A 133 12.03 -4.79 2.34
C MET A 133 12.14 -3.58 3.28
N PRO A 134 12.30 -2.36 2.73
CA PRO A 134 12.48 -1.17 3.54
C PRO A 134 11.30 -0.90 4.47
N MET A 135 11.57 -0.27 5.61
CA MET A 135 10.56 0.14 6.60
C MET A 135 9.73 -1.04 7.13
N MET A 136 10.39 -2.15 7.45
CA MET A 136 9.71 -3.37 7.92
C MET A 136 9.03 -3.17 9.27
N SER A 137 9.68 -2.44 10.20
CA SER A 137 9.09 -2.10 11.51
C SER A 137 7.83 -1.26 11.36
N GLU A 138 7.90 -0.24 10.49
CA GLU A 138 6.77 0.64 10.24
C GLU A 138 5.61 -0.08 9.56
N ARG A 139 5.91 -1.07 8.71
CA ARG A 139 4.88 -1.95 8.13
C ARG A 139 4.20 -2.79 9.21
N LEU A 140 4.97 -3.31 10.16
CA LEU A 140 4.43 -4.08 11.28
C LEU A 140 3.58 -3.20 12.21
N ASP A 141 4.03 -1.97 12.49
CA ASP A 141 3.32 -1.03 13.36
C ASP A 141 1.95 -0.60 12.82
N ILE A 142 1.70 -0.78 11.52
CA ILE A 142 0.44 -0.40 10.87
C ILE A 142 -0.55 -1.58 10.81
N LEU A 143 -0.08 -2.80 10.95
CA LEU A 143 -0.91 -4.02 10.91
C LEU A 143 -1.61 -4.31 12.24
#